data_ed63856e3b8cd2e9558255139d1176a2
#
_entry.id   ed63856e3b8cd2e9558255139d1176a2
#
_cell.length_a   1.000
_cell.length_b   1.000
_cell.length_c   1.000
_cell.angle_alpha   90.00
_cell.angle_beta   90.00
_cell.angle_gamma   90.00
#
_symmetry.space_group_name_H-M   'P 1'
#
loop_
_entity.id
_entity.type
_entity.pdbx_description
1 polymer ?
#
loop_
_entity_poly.entity_id
_entity_poly.type
_entity_poly.pdbx_seq_one_letter_code
_entity_poly.pdbx_strand_id
1 'polypeptide(L)' 'MFSKFATPEDFQRWEEHAKMCDAYTLKYIIKDCQQAEKAMKGFDPIREGYYIDQACTYGMELTRRNRELPAGLRHRV' A
#
# COMPACT_ATOMS: atom_id res chain seq x y z
N MET A 1 -21.23 -4.97 -8.26
CA MET A 1 -20.16 -5.10 -7.27
C MET A 1 -20.20 -3.91 -6.33
N PHE A 2 -20.11 -4.16 -5.05
CA PHE A 2 -20.17 -3.08 -4.06
C PHE A 2 -18.79 -2.51 -3.79
N SER A 3 -18.67 -1.19 -3.89
CA SER A 3 -17.51 -0.48 -3.39
C SER A 3 -17.70 -0.22 -1.90
N LYS A 4 -16.66 -0.45 -1.12
CA LYS A 4 -16.72 -0.23 0.33
C LYS A 4 -15.42 0.42 0.80
N PHE A 5 -15.53 1.14 1.89
CA PHE A 5 -14.35 1.70 2.55
C PHE A 5 -13.52 0.58 3.18
N ALA A 6 -12.22 0.82 3.30
CA ALA A 6 -11.35 -0.11 4.00
C ALA A 6 -11.77 -0.22 5.48
N THR A 7 -11.81 -1.45 5.98
CA THR A 7 -12.16 -1.74 7.37
C THR A 7 -10.89 -1.98 8.18
N PRO A 8 -10.97 -1.93 9.53
CA PRO A 8 -9.81 -2.30 10.35
C PRO A 8 -9.25 -3.69 10.04
N GLU A 9 -10.12 -4.65 9.70
CA GLU A 9 -9.71 -6.00 9.30
C GLU A 9 -8.93 -5.99 7.98
N ASP A 10 -9.32 -5.13 7.04
CA ASP A 10 -8.59 -4.98 5.78
C ASP A 10 -7.18 -4.46 6.04
N PHE A 11 -7.05 -3.42 6.87
CA PHE A 11 -5.75 -2.86 7.22
C PHE A 11 -4.85 -3.89 7.92
N GLN A 12 -5.41 -4.64 8.86
CA GLN A 12 -4.66 -5.68 9.56
C GLN A 12 -4.15 -6.74 8.58
N ARG A 13 -4.99 -7.19 7.67
CA ARG A 13 -4.62 -8.18 6.66
C ARG A 13 -3.50 -7.67 5.75
N TRP A 14 -3.60 -6.41 5.32
CA TRP A 14 -2.57 -5.82 4.48
C TRP A 14 -1.25 -5.66 5.23
N GLU A 15 -1.30 -5.23 6.49
CA GLU A 15 -0.11 -5.09 7.32
C GLU A 15 0.60 -6.41 7.51
N GLU A 16 -0.14 -7.47 7.81
CA GLU A 16 0.42 -8.81 7.97
C GLU A 16 1.03 -9.32 6.67
N HIS A 17 0.33 -9.14 5.56
CA HIS A 17 0.84 -9.54 4.26
C HIS A 17 2.09 -8.74 3.89
N ALA A 18 2.08 -7.45 4.14
CA ALA A 18 3.23 -6.59 3.83
C ALA A 18 4.50 -7.04 4.56
N LYS A 19 4.37 -7.47 5.80
CA LYS A 19 5.51 -7.97 6.58
C LYS A 19 6.14 -9.23 5.97
N MET A 20 5.34 -10.02 5.25
CA MET A 20 5.79 -11.26 4.63
C MET A 20 6.38 -11.05 3.24
N CYS A 21 6.15 -9.90 2.63
CA CYS A 21 6.63 -9.60 1.28
C CYS A 21 8.07 -9.09 1.32
N ASP A 22 8.84 -9.40 0.27
CA ASP A 22 10.13 -8.74 0.06
C ASP A 22 9.91 -7.32 -0.50
N ALA A 23 10.98 -6.53 -0.52
CA ALA A 23 10.88 -5.13 -0.96
C ALA A 23 10.42 -5.02 -2.42
N TYR A 24 10.84 -5.92 -3.27
CA TYR A 24 10.45 -5.93 -4.67
C TYR A 24 8.94 -6.16 -4.81
N THR A 25 8.42 -7.15 -4.09
CA THR A 25 6.99 -7.47 -4.11
C THR A 25 6.16 -6.30 -3.55
N LEU A 26 6.64 -5.64 -2.49
CA LEU A 26 5.96 -4.47 -1.93
C LEU A 26 5.85 -3.35 -2.96
N LYS A 27 6.93 -3.05 -3.67
CA LYS A 27 6.92 -2.02 -4.70
C LYS A 27 5.97 -2.37 -5.84
N TYR A 28 5.91 -3.64 -6.22
CA TYR A 28 4.99 -4.10 -7.25
C TYR A 28 3.53 -3.92 -6.83
N ILE A 29 3.19 -4.31 -5.60
CA ILE A 29 1.84 -4.18 -5.06
C ILE A 29 1.42 -2.70 -5.02
N ILE A 30 2.31 -1.83 -4.54
CA ILE A 30 2.04 -0.40 -4.47
C ILE A 30 1.74 0.17 -5.86
N LYS A 31 2.56 -0.19 -6.84
CA LYS A 31 2.38 0.27 -8.22
C LYS A 31 1.05 -0.23 -8.79
N ASP A 32 0.72 -1.50 -8.54
CA ASP A 32 -0.53 -2.09 -9.00
C ASP A 32 -1.74 -1.37 -8.39
N CYS A 33 -1.70 -1.07 -7.09
CA CYS A 33 -2.75 -0.32 -6.41
C CYS A 33 -2.88 1.09 -6.97
N GLN A 34 -1.77 1.74 -7.29
CA GLN A 34 -1.78 3.09 -7.87
C GLN A 34 -2.41 3.08 -9.27
N GLN A 35 -2.16 2.06 -10.05
CA GLN A 35 -2.78 1.91 -11.37
C GLN A 35 -4.28 1.66 -11.25
N ALA A 36 -4.68 0.84 -10.29
CA ALA A 36 -6.10 0.58 -10.03
C ALA A 36 -6.81 1.84 -9.54
N GLU A 37 -6.17 2.63 -8.69
CA GLU A 37 -6.70 3.91 -8.22
C GLU A 37 -6.96 4.85 -9.40
N LYS A 38 -6.00 4.97 -10.30
CA LYS A 38 -6.16 5.82 -11.48
C LYS A 38 -7.31 5.35 -12.38
N ALA A 39 -7.47 4.04 -12.52
CA ALA A 39 -8.56 3.48 -13.32
C ALA A 39 -9.93 3.78 -12.70
N MET A 40 -10.02 3.89 -11.38
CA MET A 40 -11.26 4.19 -10.68
C MET A 40 -11.54 5.68 -10.54
N LYS A 41 -10.56 6.51 -10.82
CA LYS A 41 -10.70 7.97 -10.68
C LYS A 41 -11.78 8.49 -11.62
N GLY A 42 -12.75 9.20 -11.03
CA GLY A 42 -13.88 9.72 -11.77
C GLY A 42 -15.03 8.74 -11.95
N PHE A 43 -14.84 7.45 -11.62
CA PHE A 43 -15.90 6.44 -11.72
C PHE A 43 -16.42 6.02 -10.36
N ASP A 44 -15.53 5.73 -9.42
CA ASP A 44 -15.90 5.17 -8.14
C ASP A 44 -14.97 5.72 -7.05
N PRO A 45 -15.36 6.85 -6.43
CA PRO A 45 -14.52 7.48 -5.39
C PRO A 45 -14.25 6.59 -4.18
N ILE A 46 -15.20 5.73 -3.83
CA ILE A 46 -15.04 4.82 -2.69
C ILE A 46 -13.96 3.78 -3.00
N ARG A 47 -14.01 3.19 -4.18
CA ARG A 47 -13.02 2.20 -4.61
C ARG A 47 -11.66 2.84 -4.83
N GLU A 48 -11.62 4.06 -5.35
CA GLU A 48 -10.38 4.83 -5.47
C GLU A 48 -9.73 4.99 -4.10
N GLY A 49 -10.50 5.42 -3.09
CA GLY A 49 -10.01 5.56 -1.72
C GLY A 49 -9.53 4.24 -1.13
N TYR A 50 -10.20 3.14 -1.43
CA TYR A 50 -9.80 1.81 -0.98
C TYR A 50 -8.41 1.44 -1.49
N TYR A 51 -8.12 1.69 -2.76
CA TYR A 51 -6.81 1.41 -3.34
C TYR A 51 -5.73 2.35 -2.82
N ILE A 52 -6.07 3.62 -2.54
CA ILE A 52 -5.14 4.56 -1.92
C ILE A 52 -4.74 4.06 -0.54
N ASP A 53 -5.70 3.63 0.28
CA ASP A 53 -5.44 3.11 1.62
C ASP A 53 -4.57 1.86 1.56
N GLN A 54 -4.84 0.96 0.62
CA GLN A 54 -4.05 -0.24 0.44
C GLN A 54 -2.60 0.10 0.06
N ALA A 55 -2.40 0.98 -0.92
CA ALA A 55 -1.07 1.41 -1.34
C ALA A 55 -0.31 2.07 -0.20
N CYS A 56 -0.98 2.91 0.59
CA CYS A 56 -0.37 3.56 1.75
C CYS A 56 0.09 2.54 2.79
N THR A 57 -0.72 1.52 3.06
CA THR A 57 -0.39 0.49 4.04
C THR A 57 0.89 -0.25 3.66
N TYR A 58 0.99 -0.69 2.40
CA TYR A 58 2.21 -1.35 1.92
C TYR A 58 3.41 -0.39 1.88
N GLY A 59 3.16 0.88 1.52
CA GLY A 59 4.20 1.91 1.53
C GLY A 59 4.76 2.18 2.92
N MET A 60 3.92 2.12 3.95
CA MET A 60 4.35 2.28 5.34
C MET A 60 5.31 1.17 5.76
N GLU A 61 5.12 -0.06 5.29
CA GLU A 61 6.04 -1.15 5.58
C GLU A 61 7.41 -0.90 4.94
N LEU A 62 7.46 -0.41 3.71
CA LEU A 62 8.73 -0.04 3.08
C LEU A 62 9.43 1.06 3.86
N THR A 63 8.70 2.07 4.29
CA THR A 63 9.24 3.18 5.08
C THR A 63 9.80 2.68 6.40
N ARG A 64 9.08 1.79 7.08
CA ARG A 64 9.53 1.19 8.34
C ARG A 64 10.86 0.44 8.16
N ARG A 65 10.95 -0.37 7.12
CA ARG A 65 12.19 -1.13 6.82
C ARG A 65 13.36 -0.20 6.53
N ASN A 66 13.10 0.87 5.80
CA ASN A 66 14.14 1.85 5.48
C ASN A 66 14.67 2.54 6.73
N ARG A 67 13.79 2.83 7.70
CA ARG A 67 14.20 3.45 8.99
C ARG A 67 15.08 2.52 9.82
N GLU A 68 14.92 1.21 9.69
CA GLU A 68 15.69 0.23 10.43
C GLU A 68 17.07 -0.01 9.82
N LEU A 69 17.32 0.48 8.59
CA LEU A 69 18.63 0.39 7.98
C LEU A 69 19.61 1.38 8.63
N PRO A 70 20.92 1.06 8.65
CA PRO A 70 21.93 2.02 9.04
C PRO A 70 21.80 3.30 8.21
N ALA A 71 22.14 4.45 8.82
CA ALA A 71 21.93 5.75 8.19
C ALA A 71 22.53 5.85 6.78
N GLY A 72 23.69 5.25 6.55
CA GLY A 72 24.35 5.26 5.24
C GLY A 72 23.64 4.43 4.17
N LEU A 73 22.71 3.55 4.55
CA LEU A 73 21.99 2.68 3.63
C LEU A 73 20.53 3.09 3.45
N ARG A 74 20.08 4.12 4.15
CA ARG A 74 18.69 4.58 4.05
C ARG A 74 18.46 5.29 2.72
N HIS A 75 17.35 4.96 2.09
CA HIS A 75 16.91 5.67 0.91
C HIS A 75 16.17 6.93 1.33
N ARG A 76 16.35 7.99 0.54
CA ARG A 76 15.53 9.19 0.71
C ARG A 76 14.16 8.93 0.13
N VAL A 77 13.16 9.21 0.92
CA VAL A 77 11.76 9.05 0.51
C VAL A 77 11.17 10.39 0.17
#